data_71ab879704384e3c8583faf16932eaa5
#
_entry.id   71ab879704384e3c8583faf16932eaa5
#
_cell.length_a   1.000
_cell.length_b   1.000
_cell.length_c   1.000
_cell.angle_alpha   90.00
_cell.angle_beta   90.00
_cell.angle_gamma   90.00
#
_symmetry.space_group_name_H-M   'P 1'
#
loop_
_entity.id
_entity.type
_entity.pdbx_description
1 polymer ?
#
loop_
_entity_poly.entity_id
_entity_poly.type
_entity_poly.pdbx_seq_one_letter_code
_entity_poly.pdbx_strand_id
1 'polypeptide(L)'
;INTNNGNNEITNTNDTQVQNNNNLLTNPNGPLTKEDLLDALNNLSSNDLTEKLNNIIIIHEIICGKFEQNKECLISNVDKIISTFKNISHQLFFVKDLKTIPIKFAKYVSIVLCKLTSNKELISNLSYRVLLDLSRELLGYLLINGLDKIGENQEGNIIFKSINSTMLRILENCDTTSVILALLELIKEFQEKEDKNLINLAAKCLLKTTQNLKLNIDNIKIDKVLLQIHLLLLTLQKKNQDSNKKNHNNLVINTVKNMVEDFVKLKKDKILEEYSKSVKNHEINDKYILNWIKSMLEKKDIRSRSEERFSRNA
;
A
#
# COMPACT_ATOMS: atom_id res chain seq x y z
N ILE A 1 -18.63 -35.59 -26.31
CA ILE A 1 -19.07 -35.21 -24.96
C ILE A 1 -18.04 -35.75 -24.00
N ASN A 2 -16.96 -35.06 -23.76
CA ASN A 2 -15.98 -35.37 -22.71
C ASN A 2 -15.59 -34.07 -22.00
N THR A 3 -16.04 -33.97 -20.79
CA THR A 3 -15.66 -32.96 -19.81
C THR A 3 -14.33 -33.37 -19.20
N ASN A 4 -13.26 -32.63 -19.48
CA ASN A 4 -12.00 -32.74 -18.75
C ASN A 4 -11.86 -31.53 -17.81
N ASN A 5 -12.06 -31.82 -16.52
CA ASN A 5 -11.65 -30.98 -15.40
C ASN A 5 -10.13 -31.03 -15.30
N GLY A 6 -9.47 -29.96 -15.65
CA GLY A 6 -8.04 -29.76 -15.41
C GLY A 6 -7.83 -28.93 -14.13
N ASN A 7 -7.54 -29.60 -13.04
CA ASN A 7 -6.98 -28.99 -11.82
C ASN A 7 -5.58 -28.45 -12.15
N ASN A 8 -5.43 -27.15 -12.24
CA ASN A 8 -4.10 -26.51 -12.24
C ASN A 8 -3.65 -26.28 -10.80
N GLU A 9 -2.93 -27.24 -10.28
CA GLU A 9 -2.03 -27.04 -9.14
C GLU A 9 -0.94 -26.04 -9.56
N ILE A 10 -0.94 -24.87 -8.89
CA ILE A 10 0.15 -23.91 -9.00
C ILE A 10 1.30 -24.43 -8.13
N THR A 11 2.17 -25.20 -8.71
CA THR A 11 3.45 -25.59 -8.11
C THR A 11 4.37 -24.35 -8.04
N ASN A 12 4.71 -23.97 -6.82
CA ASN A 12 5.80 -23.05 -6.50
C ASN A 12 7.15 -23.70 -6.88
N THR A 13 7.65 -23.41 -8.08
CA THR A 13 9.05 -23.67 -8.43
C THR A 13 9.49 -22.60 -9.40
N ASN A 14 10.20 -21.61 -8.89
CA ASN A 14 11.21 -20.87 -9.65
C ASN A 14 12.15 -20.15 -8.68
N ASP A 15 12.96 -20.93 -7.99
CA ASP A 15 14.30 -20.50 -7.62
C ASP A 15 15.13 -20.44 -8.91
N THR A 16 14.99 -19.35 -9.64
CA THR A 16 15.88 -19.07 -10.76
C THR A 16 17.22 -18.68 -10.15
N GLN A 17 18.16 -19.63 -10.16
CA GLN A 17 19.57 -19.36 -9.91
C GLN A 17 20.03 -18.25 -10.86
N VAL A 18 20.20 -17.06 -10.31
CA VAL A 18 20.94 -15.98 -10.94
C VAL A 18 22.40 -16.41 -10.95
N GLN A 19 22.86 -16.93 -12.08
CA GLN A 19 24.29 -17.20 -12.27
C GLN A 19 25.06 -15.88 -12.11
N ASN A 20 25.90 -15.90 -11.08
CA ASN A 20 26.79 -14.84 -10.68
C ASN A 20 27.85 -14.56 -11.76
N ASN A 21 27.70 -13.47 -12.48
CA ASN A 21 28.84 -12.72 -13.04
C ASN A 21 29.10 -11.51 -12.13
N ASN A 22 29.50 -11.76 -10.90
CA ASN A 22 29.86 -10.74 -9.93
C ASN A 22 31.35 -10.80 -9.63
N ASN A 23 32.16 -10.19 -10.50
CA ASN A 23 33.42 -9.58 -10.09
C ASN A 23 33.14 -8.13 -9.67
N LEU A 24 32.43 -7.92 -8.57
CA LEU A 24 32.25 -6.63 -7.90
C LEU A 24 32.71 -6.79 -6.46
N LEU A 25 33.78 -6.07 -6.17
CA LEU A 25 34.51 -5.94 -4.93
C LEU A 25 33.58 -5.87 -3.69
N THR A 26 33.28 -7.00 -3.14
CA THR A 26 32.87 -7.12 -1.74
C THR A 26 34.07 -7.65 -1.00
N ASN A 27 34.44 -7.01 0.08
CA ASN A 27 35.44 -7.54 1.00
C ASN A 27 34.85 -8.86 1.57
N PRO A 28 35.35 -10.05 1.19
CA PRO A 28 34.54 -11.28 1.28
C PRO A 28 34.48 -11.90 2.68
N ASN A 29 35.05 -11.30 3.72
CA ASN A 29 35.36 -12.03 4.96
C ASN A 29 35.02 -11.37 6.28
N GLY A 30 34.18 -10.31 6.32
CA GLY A 30 33.70 -9.74 7.58
C GLY A 30 32.21 -9.86 7.77
N PRO A 31 31.67 -9.99 8.99
CA PRO A 31 30.25 -9.84 9.23
C PRO A 31 29.87 -8.38 8.94
N LEU A 32 28.90 -8.16 8.02
CA LEU A 32 28.33 -6.83 7.78
C LEU A 32 27.77 -6.29 9.10
N THR A 33 28.26 -5.12 9.49
CA THR A 33 27.98 -4.51 10.78
C THR A 33 26.90 -3.43 10.69
N LYS A 34 26.54 -2.86 11.84
CA LYS A 34 25.67 -1.69 11.92
C LYS A 34 26.32 -0.47 11.25
N GLU A 35 27.64 -0.33 11.39
CA GLU A 35 28.41 0.73 10.75
C GLU A 35 28.34 0.62 9.23
N ASP A 36 28.50 -0.58 8.67
CA ASP A 36 28.35 -0.83 7.22
C ASP A 36 26.98 -0.42 6.69
N LEU A 37 25.90 -0.66 7.47
CA LEU A 37 24.57 -0.25 7.11
C LEU A 37 24.44 1.29 7.08
N LEU A 38 24.95 1.97 8.10
CA LEU A 38 24.88 3.42 8.21
C LEU A 38 25.72 4.11 7.12
N ASP A 39 26.89 3.58 6.84
CA ASP A 39 27.77 4.06 5.77
C ASP A 39 27.13 3.83 4.40
N ALA A 40 26.57 2.66 4.14
CA ALA A 40 25.86 2.36 2.92
C ALA A 40 24.66 3.33 2.73
N LEU A 41 23.88 3.62 3.78
CA LEU A 41 22.78 4.55 3.72
C LEU A 41 23.20 5.99 3.44
N ASN A 42 24.33 6.43 4.01
CA ASN A 42 24.85 7.78 3.78
C ASN A 42 25.39 7.93 2.35
N ASN A 43 26.04 6.90 1.83
CA ASN A 43 26.65 6.88 0.50
C ASN A 43 25.63 6.66 -0.64
N LEU A 44 24.36 6.33 -0.33
CA LEU A 44 23.29 6.29 -1.36
C LEU A 44 22.99 7.66 -2.00
N SER A 45 23.45 8.75 -1.39
CA SER A 45 23.37 10.11 -1.95
C SER A 45 24.47 10.43 -2.96
N SER A 46 25.50 9.57 -3.12
CA SER A 46 26.56 9.74 -4.12
C SER A 46 26.02 9.96 -5.53
N ASN A 47 26.79 10.68 -6.38
CA ASN A 47 26.44 10.83 -7.80
C ASN A 47 26.92 9.66 -8.66
N ASP A 48 27.82 8.81 -8.13
CA ASP A 48 28.31 7.64 -8.83
C ASP A 48 27.29 6.48 -8.73
N LEU A 49 26.83 6.03 -9.89
CA LEU A 49 25.86 4.95 -10.03
C LEU A 49 26.41 3.61 -9.53
N THR A 50 27.70 3.37 -9.71
CA THR A 50 28.38 2.14 -9.29
C THR A 50 28.48 2.09 -7.78
N GLU A 51 28.85 3.20 -7.15
CA GLU A 51 28.88 3.34 -5.70
C GLU A 51 27.48 3.16 -5.09
N LYS A 52 26.45 3.81 -5.66
CA LYS A 52 25.05 3.59 -5.25
C LYS A 52 24.65 2.12 -5.32
N LEU A 53 25.01 1.43 -6.42
CA LEU A 53 24.64 0.03 -6.60
C LEU A 53 25.30 -0.84 -5.55
N ASN A 54 26.59 -0.63 -5.25
CA ASN A 54 27.30 -1.36 -4.21
C ASN A 54 26.64 -1.18 -2.84
N ASN A 55 26.28 0.05 -2.48
CA ASN A 55 25.59 0.34 -1.23
C ASN A 55 24.20 -0.29 -1.16
N ILE A 56 23.44 -0.34 -2.26
CA ILE A 56 22.17 -1.05 -2.34
C ILE A 56 22.36 -2.55 -2.14
N ILE A 57 23.43 -3.15 -2.68
CA ILE A 57 23.75 -4.56 -2.50
C ILE A 57 24.04 -4.86 -1.03
N ILE A 58 24.84 -4.03 -0.36
CA ILE A 58 25.14 -4.15 1.08
C ILE A 58 23.84 -4.14 1.90
N ILE A 59 22.96 -3.16 1.65
CA ILE A 59 21.67 -3.05 2.33
C ILE A 59 20.82 -4.30 2.07
N HIS A 60 20.78 -4.80 0.84
CA HIS A 60 20.05 -6.01 0.47
C HIS A 60 20.57 -7.24 1.22
N GLU A 61 21.87 -7.43 1.29
CA GLU A 61 22.50 -8.55 2.00
C GLU A 61 22.20 -8.50 3.50
N ILE A 62 22.24 -7.32 4.12
CA ILE A 62 21.88 -7.14 5.52
C ILE A 62 20.41 -7.54 5.75
N ILE A 63 19.50 -7.11 4.88
CA ILE A 63 18.07 -7.41 5.02
C ILE A 63 17.77 -8.89 4.81
N CYS A 64 18.41 -9.53 3.84
CA CYS A 64 18.15 -10.92 3.50
C CYS A 64 18.89 -11.93 4.39
N GLY A 65 20.10 -11.61 4.83
CA GLY A 65 20.97 -12.57 5.51
C GLY A 65 21.24 -12.27 6.98
N LYS A 66 21.11 -11.01 7.42
CA LYS A 66 21.53 -10.56 8.75
C LYS A 66 20.52 -9.64 9.44
N PHE A 67 19.24 -9.80 9.10
CA PHE A 67 18.18 -8.97 9.64
C PHE A 67 18.17 -8.99 11.17
N GLU A 68 18.16 -10.17 11.80
CA GLU A 68 18.05 -10.28 13.26
C GLU A 68 19.24 -9.62 13.99
N GLN A 69 20.44 -9.68 13.43
CA GLN A 69 21.63 -9.05 14.00
C GLN A 69 21.59 -7.52 13.91
N ASN A 70 20.90 -6.97 12.91
CA ASN A 70 20.80 -5.54 12.63
C ASN A 70 19.39 -4.97 12.86
N LYS A 71 18.50 -5.75 13.44
CA LYS A 71 17.06 -5.45 13.57
C LYS A 71 16.77 -4.09 14.18
N GLU A 72 17.36 -3.79 15.33
CA GLU A 72 17.13 -2.50 16.01
C GLU A 72 17.61 -1.32 15.17
N CYS A 73 18.76 -1.46 14.51
CA CYS A 73 19.29 -0.43 13.63
C CYS A 73 18.40 -0.25 12.38
N LEU A 74 17.93 -1.33 11.76
CA LEU A 74 17.04 -1.29 10.61
C LEU A 74 15.71 -0.64 10.98
N ILE A 75 15.09 -1.03 12.09
CA ILE A 75 13.81 -0.49 12.55
C ILE A 75 13.95 1.01 12.90
N SER A 76 15.00 1.40 13.64
CA SER A 76 15.22 2.80 13.99
C SER A 76 15.52 3.72 12.80
N ASN A 77 15.96 3.16 11.67
CA ASN A 77 16.27 3.88 10.44
C ASN A 77 15.27 3.59 9.28
N VAL A 78 14.15 2.89 9.53
CA VAL A 78 13.24 2.45 8.46
C VAL A 78 12.73 3.61 7.61
N ASP A 79 12.37 4.73 8.21
CA ASP A 79 11.91 5.92 7.50
C ASP A 79 13.00 6.49 6.59
N LYS A 80 14.24 6.56 7.06
CA LYS A 80 15.39 7.02 6.26
C LYS A 80 15.66 6.07 5.10
N ILE A 81 15.68 4.75 5.36
CA ILE A 81 15.88 3.72 4.35
C ILE A 81 14.82 3.86 3.24
N ILE A 82 13.56 3.80 3.60
CA ILE A 82 12.44 3.84 2.65
C ILE A 82 12.40 5.18 1.89
N SER A 83 12.61 6.31 2.57
CA SER A 83 12.65 7.63 1.92
C SER A 83 13.79 7.73 0.91
N THR A 84 14.95 7.14 1.21
CA THR A 84 16.09 7.13 0.28
C THR A 84 15.78 6.30 -0.96
N PHE A 85 15.25 5.09 -0.79
CA PHE A 85 14.83 4.24 -1.92
C PHE A 85 13.71 4.88 -2.73
N LYS A 86 12.74 5.53 -2.09
CA LYS A 86 11.69 6.32 -2.76
C LYS A 86 12.31 7.43 -3.63
N ASN A 87 13.25 8.20 -3.08
CA ASN A 87 13.89 9.30 -3.82
C ASN A 87 14.71 8.79 -5.01
N ILE A 88 15.44 7.68 -4.86
CA ILE A 88 16.16 7.04 -5.96
C ILE A 88 15.16 6.58 -7.03
N SER A 89 14.07 5.92 -6.63
CA SER A 89 13.02 5.46 -7.55
C SER A 89 12.37 6.63 -8.29
N HIS A 90 12.13 7.75 -7.60
CA HIS A 90 11.59 8.97 -8.21
C HIS A 90 12.50 9.50 -9.32
N GLN A 91 13.80 9.61 -9.06
CA GLN A 91 14.79 10.02 -10.05
C GLN A 91 14.87 9.06 -11.25
N LEU A 92 14.64 7.78 -11.05
CA LEU A 92 14.69 6.75 -12.09
C LEU A 92 13.44 6.74 -12.97
N PHE A 93 12.25 6.85 -12.40
CA PHE A 93 11.01 6.59 -13.12
C PHE A 93 10.28 7.83 -13.60
N PHE A 94 10.46 9.00 -12.98
CA PHE A 94 9.89 10.27 -13.47
C PHE A 94 10.84 10.98 -14.45
N VAL A 95 11.18 10.29 -15.53
CA VAL A 95 12.00 10.80 -16.63
C VAL A 95 11.14 11.05 -17.87
N LYS A 96 11.60 11.94 -18.75
CA LYS A 96 10.88 12.25 -19.99
C LYS A 96 10.92 11.11 -21.01
N ASP A 97 12.02 10.37 -21.03
CA ASP A 97 12.22 9.25 -21.95
C ASP A 97 12.61 8.00 -21.13
N LEU A 98 11.76 7.00 -21.17
CA LEU A 98 11.99 5.73 -20.47
C LEU A 98 13.23 4.97 -20.96
N LYS A 99 13.70 5.26 -22.19
CA LYS A 99 14.92 4.65 -22.73
C LYS A 99 16.20 5.13 -22.03
N THR A 100 16.13 6.23 -21.30
CA THR A 100 17.28 6.78 -20.54
C THR A 100 17.44 6.11 -19.18
N ILE A 101 16.49 5.26 -18.77
CA ILE A 101 16.55 4.57 -17.48
C ILE A 101 17.69 3.56 -17.46
N PRO A 102 18.61 3.59 -16.48
CA PRO A 102 19.61 2.58 -16.30
C PRO A 102 18.97 1.28 -15.78
N ILE A 103 18.52 0.43 -16.70
CA ILE A 103 17.59 -0.69 -16.45
C ILE A 103 18.10 -1.64 -15.36
N LYS A 104 19.38 -2.05 -15.40
CA LYS A 104 19.95 -2.95 -14.40
C LYS A 104 19.85 -2.35 -12.99
N PHE A 105 20.15 -1.06 -12.86
CA PHE A 105 20.07 -0.35 -11.60
C PHE A 105 18.61 -0.21 -11.12
N ALA A 106 17.69 0.20 -12.01
CA ALA A 106 16.27 0.31 -11.73
C ALA A 106 15.66 -1.04 -11.29
N LYS A 107 16.04 -2.14 -11.94
CA LYS A 107 15.63 -3.49 -11.55
C LYS A 107 16.08 -3.81 -10.13
N TYR A 108 17.37 -3.55 -9.80
CA TYR A 108 17.91 -3.82 -8.48
C TYR A 108 17.20 -3.02 -7.39
N VAL A 109 17.06 -1.72 -7.58
CA VAL A 109 16.33 -0.81 -6.67
C VAL A 109 14.92 -1.32 -6.40
N SER A 110 14.18 -1.71 -7.46
CA SER A 110 12.81 -2.20 -7.35
C SER A 110 12.72 -3.52 -6.58
N ILE A 111 13.67 -4.45 -6.81
CA ILE A 111 13.72 -5.73 -6.09
C ILE A 111 14.03 -5.50 -4.61
N VAL A 112 15.01 -4.65 -4.29
CA VAL A 112 15.39 -4.38 -2.89
C VAL A 112 14.26 -3.68 -2.14
N LEU A 113 13.58 -2.73 -2.77
CA LEU A 113 12.41 -2.07 -2.17
C LEU A 113 11.28 -3.08 -1.90
N CYS A 114 11.06 -4.04 -2.82
CA CYS A 114 10.10 -5.12 -2.62
C CYS A 114 10.50 -6.03 -1.44
N LYS A 115 11.77 -6.34 -1.28
CA LYS A 115 12.30 -7.14 -0.14
C LYS A 115 12.15 -6.39 1.19
N LEU A 116 12.49 -5.10 1.24
CA LEU A 116 12.28 -4.23 2.40
C LEU A 116 10.82 -4.28 2.88
N THR A 117 9.88 -4.08 1.95
CA THR A 117 8.45 -4.07 2.26
C THR A 117 7.87 -5.46 2.56
N SER A 118 8.56 -6.53 2.20
CA SER A 118 8.18 -7.91 2.54
C SER A 118 8.47 -8.24 4.00
N ASN A 119 9.39 -7.52 4.65
CA ASN A 119 9.68 -7.73 6.07
C ASN A 119 8.67 -6.99 6.94
N LYS A 120 7.70 -7.73 7.51
CA LYS A 120 6.62 -7.17 8.31
C LYS A 120 7.12 -6.46 9.55
N GLU A 121 8.12 -6.98 10.24
CA GLU A 121 8.67 -6.37 11.45
C GLU A 121 9.32 -5.01 11.17
N LEU A 122 9.97 -4.89 10.02
CA LEU A 122 10.55 -3.63 9.57
C LEU A 122 9.48 -2.63 9.18
N ILE A 123 8.60 -3.02 8.24
CA ILE A 123 7.70 -2.07 7.58
C ILE A 123 6.50 -1.66 8.45
N SER A 124 6.14 -2.44 9.48
CA SER A 124 5.11 -2.06 10.45
C SER A 124 5.49 -0.84 11.31
N ASN A 125 6.78 -0.50 11.36
CA ASN A 125 7.31 0.67 12.06
C ASN A 125 7.43 1.92 11.18
N LEU A 126 7.00 1.84 9.91
CA LEU A 126 7.06 2.97 8.98
C LEU A 126 6.13 4.10 9.45
N SER A 127 6.65 5.33 9.48
CA SER A 127 5.82 6.49 9.83
C SER A 127 4.75 6.75 8.77
N TYR A 128 3.62 7.31 9.20
CA TYR A 128 2.50 7.65 8.32
C TYR A 128 2.91 8.51 7.13
N ARG A 129 3.77 9.51 7.36
CA ARG A 129 4.22 10.43 6.31
C ARG A 129 5.01 9.71 5.22
N VAL A 130 5.95 8.86 5.60
CA VAL A 130 6.77 8.10 4.65
C VAL A 130 5.91 7.06 3.91
N LEU A 131 4.95 6.42 4.60
CA LEU A 131 3.99 5.52 4.00
C LEU A 131 3.13 6.22 2.93
N LEU A 132 2.60 7.41 3.25
CA LEU A 132 1.79 8.22 2.33
C LEU A 132 2.59 8.60 1.09
N ASP A 133 3.82 9.11 1.27
CA ASP A 133 4.69 9.53 0.19
C ASP A 133 5.11 8.34 -0.69
N LEU A 134 5.51 7.22 -0.10
CA LEU A 134 5.85 6.01 -0.84
C LEU A 134 4.66 5.48 -1.64
N SER A 135 3.48 5.42 -1.03
CA SER A 135 2.26 4.94 -1.69
C SER A 135 1.89 5.83 -2.88
N ARG A 136 2.03 7.15 -2.76
CA ARG A 136 1.81 8.11 -3.86
C ARG A 136 2.71 7.81 -5.05
N GLU A 137 4.00 7.62 -4.80
CA GLU A 137 4.99 7.32 -5.83
C GLU A 137 4.72 5.99 -6.51
N LEU A 138 4.47 4.93 -5.75
CA LEU A 138 4.19 3.60 -6.29
C LEU A 138 2.95 3.58 -7.17
N LEU A 139 1.86 4.26 -6.76
CA LEU A 139 0.66 4.40 -7.60
C LEU A 139 0.98 5.12 -8.91
N GLY A 140 1.82 6.16 -8.86
CA GLY A 140 2.29 6.87 -10.05
C GLY A 140 3.09 5.96 -10.98
N TYR A 141 4.04 5.18 -10.46
CA TYR A 141 4.86 4.26 -11.27
C TYR A 141 4.02 3.19 -11.95
N LEU A 142 3.00 2.65 -11.28
CA LEU A 142 2.10 1.63 -11.85
C LEU A 142 1.27 2.15 -13.03
N LEU A 143 1.18 3.47 -13.22
CA LEU A 143 0.47 4.10 -14.34
C LEU A 143 1.41 4.58 -15.47
N ILE A 144 2.72 4.39 -15.35
CA ILE A 144 3.68 4.75 -16.41
C ILE A 144 3.49 3.79 -17.60
N ASN A 145 3.01 4.33 -18.70
CA ASN A 145 2.80 3.55 -19.93
C ASN A 145 4.13 3.04 -20.50
N GLY A 146 4.22 1.73 -20.71
CA GLY A 146 5.39 1.10 -21.31
C GLY A 146 6.53 0.80 -20.36
N LEU A 147 6.38 1.05 -19.05
CA LEU A 147 7.38 0.68 -18.04
C LEU A 147 7.67 -0.83 -18.06
N ASP A 148 6.65 -1.64 -18.30
CA ASP A 148 6.73 -3.09 -18.41
C ASP A 148 7.48 -3.59 -19.65
N LYS A 149 7.70 -2.70 -20.63
CA LYS A 149 8.29 -3.02 -21.94
C LYS A 149 9.71 -2.50 -22.13
N ILE A 150 10.25 -1.76 -21.16
CA ILE A 150 11.62 -1.21 -21.26
C ILE A 150 12.67 -2.30 -21.08
N GLY A 151 13.84 -2.09 -21.67
CA GLY A 151 14.98 -3.00 -21.61
C GLY A 151 14.83 -4.26 -22.44
N GLU A 152 15.83 -5.12 -22.35
CA GLU A 152 15.88 -6.44 -23.00
C GLU A 152 15.46 -7.52 -21.98
N ASN A 153 15.21 -8.75 -22.45
CA ASN A 153 14.99 -9.90 -21.59
C ASN A 153 13.94 -9.73 -20.48
N GLN A 154 12.84 -9.01 -20.77
CA GLN A 154 11.73 -8.75 -19.84
C GLN A 154 12.11 -7.96 -18.57
N GLU A 155 13.20 -7.21 -18.58
CA GLU A 155 13.65 -6.45 -17.40
C GLU A 155 12.59 -5.44 -16.93
N GLY A 156 11.93 -4.72 -17.86
CA GLY A 156 10.84 -3.83 -17.53
C GLY A 156 9.65 -4.54 -16.85
N ASN A 157 9.32 -5.75 -17.27
CA ASN A 157 8.29 -6.57 -16.63
C ASN A 157 8.69 -6.95 -15.20
N ILE A 158 9.97 -7.24 -14.94
CA ILE A 158 10.47 -7.51 -13.59
C ILE A 158 10.35 -6.26 -12.73
N ILE A 159 10.74 -5.09 -13.23
CA ILE A 159 10.58 -3.81 -12.54
C ILE A 159 9.11 -3.57 -12.18
N PHE A 160 8.21 -3.64 -13.17
CA PHE A 160 6.79 -3.42 -12.99
C PHE A 160 6.17 -4.39 -11.95
N LYS A 161 6.50 -5.68 -12.05
CA LYS A 161 6.06 -6.69 -11.07
C LYS A 161 6.60 -6.41 -9.66
N SER A 162 7.85 -5.97 -9.54
CA SER A 162 8.45 -5.63 -8.25
C SER A 162 7.76 -4.42 -7.61
N ILE A 163 7.45 -3.38 -8.40
CA ILE A 163 6.70 -2.20 -7.95
C ILE A 163 5.29 -2.60 -7.49
N ASN A 164 4.58 -3.40 -8.28
CA ASN A 164 3.25 -3.89 -7.91
C ASN A 164 3.30 -4.76 -6.65
N SER A 165 4.28 -5.64 -6.53
CA SER A 165 4.47 -6.46 -5.32
C SER A 165 4.80 -5.59 -4.11
N THR A 166 5.62 -4.55 -4.27
CA THR A 166 5.91 -3.58 -3.20
C THR A 166 4.63 -2.94 -2.67
N MET A 167 3.75 -2.47 -3.57
CA MET A 167 2.45 -1.91 -3.16
C MET A 167 1.61 -2.94 -2.41
N LEU A 168 1.51 -4.18 -2.90
CA LEU A 168 0.77 -5.25 -2.22
C LEU A 168 1.33 -5.57 -0.84
N ARG A 169 2.67 -5.61 -0.68
CA ARG A 169 3.32 -5.84 0.63
C ARG A 169 3.06 -4.70 1.61
N ILE A 170 3.00 -3.47 1.15
CA ILE A 170 2.58 -2.33 1.99
C ILE A 170 1.16 -2.54 2.51
N LEU A 171 0.21 -2.92 1.64
CA LEU A 171 -1.18 -3.17 2.05
C LEU A 171 -1.31 -4.31 3.07
N GLU A 172 -0.41 -5.28 3.03
CA GLU A 172 -0.44 -6.48 3.88
C GLU A 172 0.34 -6.30 5.20
N ASN A 173 1.47 -5.59 5.18
CA ASN A 173 2.46 -5.60 6.25
C ASN A 173 2.52 -4.33 7.08
N CYS A 174 2.10 -3.16 6.56
CA CYS A 174 2.03 -1.92 7.32
C CYS A 174 0.84 -1.90 8.29
N ASP A 175 0.86 -0.94 9.23
CA ASP A 175 -0.30 -0.70 10.09
C ASP A 175 -1.55 -0.42 9.26
N THR A 176 -2.58 -1.26 9.45
CA THR A 176 -3.80 -1.22 8.62
C THR A 176 -4.52 0.12 8.72
N THR A 177 -4.54 0.76 9.90
CA THR A 177 -5.12 2.09 10.07
C THR A 177 -4.38 3.11 9.20
N SER A 178 -3.06 3.13 9.28
CA SER A 178 -2.21 4.05 8.52
C SER A 178 -2.36 3.85 7.01
N VAL A 179 -2.45 2.61 6.54
CA VAL A 179 -2.69 2.28 5.12
C VAL A 179 -4.03 2.83 4.65
N ILE A 180 -5.11 2.58 5.40
CA ILE A 180 -6.45 3.08 5.04
C ILE A 180 -6.46 4.61 4.99
N LEU A 181 -5.92 5.27 6.01
CA LEU A 181 -5.86 6.72 6.08
C LEU A 181 -5.05 7.30 4.93
N ALA A 182 -3.89 6.72 4.60
CA ALA A 182 -3.06 7.16 3.48
C ALA A 182 -3.79 7.03 2.14
N LEU A 183 -4.48 5.90 1.89
CA LEU A 183 -5.23 5.71 0.65
C LEU A 183 -6.41 6.66 0.53
N LEU A 184 -7.15 6.93 1.62
CA LEU A 184 -8.25 7.91 1.63
C LEU A 184 -7.73 9.33 1.36
N GLU A 185 -6.58 9.70 1.94
CA GLU A 185 -5.93 10.99 1.69
C GLU A 185 -5.46 11.13 0.25
N LEU A 186 -4.84 10.08 -0.31
CA LEU A 186 -4.42 10.06 -1.72
C LEU A 186 -5.62 10.15 -2.68
N ILE A 187 -6.71 9.43 -2.41
CA ILE A 187 -7.95 9.56 -3.20
C ILE A 187 -8.43 11.01 -3.19
N LYS A 188 -8.43 11.68 -2.04
CA LYS A 188 -8.82 13.09 -1.93
C LYS A 188 -7.87 13.99 -2.74
N GLU A 189 -6.57 13.82 -2.61
CA GLU A 189 -5.55 14.56 -3.37
C GLU A 189 -5.71 14.38 -4.88
N PHE A 190 -5.90 13.13 -5.34
CA PHE A 190 -6.10 12.83 -6.76
C PHE A 190 -7.44 13.34 -7.29
N GLN A 191 -8.47 13.41 -6.44
CA GLN A 191 -9.73 14.08 -6.77
C GLN A 191 -9.53 15.58 -7.02
N GLU A 192 -8.70 16.24 -6.23
CA GLU A 192 -8.38 17.66 -6.42
C GLU A 192 -7.64 17.89 -7.75
N LYS A 193 -6.78 16.95 -8.15
CA LYS A 193 -6.02 16.95 -9.43
C LYS A 193 -6.81 16.38 -10.62
N GLU A 194 -8.01 15.86 -10.41
CA GLU A 194 -8.87 15.21 -11.41
C GLU A 194 -8.23 14.00 -12.12
N ASP A 195 -7.26 13.34 -11.49
CA ASP A 195 -6.59 12.15 -12.05
C ASP A 195 -7.41 10.88 -11.81
N LYS A 196 -8.26 10.55 -12.77
CA LYS A 196 -9.17 9.40 -12.71
C LYS A 196 -8.44 8.06 -12.58
N ASN A 197 -7.27 7.92 -13.20
CA ASN A 197 -6.53 6.66 -13.18
C ASN A 197 -5.94 6.41 -11.79
N LEU A 198 -5.33 7.42 -11.17
CA LEU A 198 -4.82 7.36 -9.81
C LEU A 198 -5.95 7.15 -8.80
N ILE A 199 -7.10 7.83 -8.94
CA ILE A 199 -8.27 7.63 -8.10
C ILE A 199 -8.73 6.17 -8.15
N ASN A 200 -8.91 5.62 -9.36
CA ASN A 200 -9.36 4.24 -9.53
C ASN A 200 -8.37 3.22 -8.97
N LEU A 201 -7.06 3.45 -9.16
CA LEU A 201 -6.03 2.56 -8.64
C LEU A 201 -5.97 2.60 -7.11
N ALA A 202 -6.00 3.80 -6.51
CA ALA A 202 -6.04 3.96 -5.06
C ALA A 202 -7.31 3.35 -4.44
N ALA A 203 -8.48 3.50 -5.09
CA ALA A 203 -9.73 2.87 -4.66
C ALA A 203 -9.65 1.33 -4.72
N LYS A 204 -8.99 0.75 -5.74
CA LYS A 204 -8.74 -0.71 -5.81
C LYS A 204 -7.82 -1.18 -4.67
N CYS A 205 -6.77 -0.42 -4.35
CA CYS A 205 -5.91 -0.71 -3.21
C CYS A 205 -6.70 -0.64 -1.89
N LEU A 206 -7.54 0.37 -1.71
CA LEU A 206 -8.40 0.48 -0.55
C LEU A 206 -9.37 -0.71 -0.44
N LEU A 207 -10.00 -1.12 -1.55
CA LEU A 207 -10.86 -2.29 -1.59
C LEU A 207 -10.09 -3.58 -1.21
N LYS A 208 -8.85 -3.73 -1.68
CA LYS A 208 -7.99 -4.86 -1.30
C LYS A 208 -7.69 -4.88 0.20
N THR A 209 -7.40 -3.72 0.79
CA THR A 209 -7.16 -3.59 2.23
C THR A 209 -8.41 -3.95 3.04
N THR A 210 -9.61 -3.55 2.58
CA THR A 210 -10.88 -3.83 3.28
C THR A 210 -11.22 -5.31 3.33
N GLN A 211 -10.78 -6.12 2.36
CA GLN A 211 -11.00 -7.57 2.38
C GLN A 211 -10.40 -8.27 3.62
N ASN A 212 -9.36 -7.69 4.21
CA ASN A 212 -8.66 -8.23 5.37
C ASN A 212 -9.08 -7.57 6.71
N LEU A 213 -10.10 -6.69 6.71
CA LEU A 213 -10.55 -5.97 7.91
C LEU A 213 -10.93 -6.90 9.07
N LYS A 214 -11.57 -8.03 8.79
CA LYS A 214 -12.01 -9.00 9.81
C LYS A 214 -10.85 -9.51 10.67
N LEU A 215 -9.66 -9.65 10.09
CA LEU A 215 -8.48 -10.19 10.77
C LEU A 215 -7.82 -9.16 11.70
N ASN A 216 -8.04 -7.86 11.45
CA ASN A 216 -7.32 -6.78 12.12
C ASN A 216 -8.23 -5.75 12.80
N ILE A 217 -9.53 -6.00 12.88
CA ILE A 217 -10.53 -5.01 13.29
C ILE A 217 -10.27 -4.39 14.67
N ASP A 218 -9.69 -5.15 15.61
CA ASP A 218 -9.42 -4.67 16.96
C ASP A 218 -8.22 -3.72 17.04
N ASN A 219 -7.34 -3.78 16.05
CA ASN A 219 -6.17 -2.89 15.95
C ASN A 219 -6.46 -1.62 15.13
N ILE A 220 -7.64 -1.53 14.49
CA ILE A 220 -7.98 -0.39 13.64
C ILE A 220 -8.57 0.74 14.48
N LYS A 221 -8.04 1.94 14.33
CA LYS A 221 -8.56 3.19 14.91
C LYS A 221 -9.73 3.68 14.07
N ILE A 222 -10.91 3.07 14.27
CA ILE A 222 -12.11 3.27 13.47
C ILE A 222 -12.57 4.73 13.51
N ASP A 223 -12.46 5.39 14.66
CA ASP A 223 -12.76 6.82 14.83
C ASP A 223 -12.02 7.69 13.83
N LYS A 224 -10.71 7.46 13.65
CA LYS A 224 -9.88 8.19 12.68
C LYS A 224 -10.27 7.88 11.24
N VAL A 225 -10.55 6.61 10.95
CA VAL A 225 -10.97 6.20 9.59
C VAL A 225 -12.32 6.82 9.24
N LEU A 226 -13.31 6.81 10.15
CA LEU A 226 -14.61 7.42 9.93
C LEU A 226 -14.50 8.93 9.70
N LEU A 227 -13.62 9.61 10.44
CA LEU A 227 -13.34 11.02 10.21
C LEU A 227 -12.80 11.28 8.80
N GLN A 228 -11.80 10.50 8.37
CA GLN A 228 -11.18 10.68 7.05
C GLN A 228 -12.17 10.37 5.91
N ILE A 229 -13.03 9.36 6.10
CA ILE A 229 -14.14 9.06 5.19
C ILE A 229 -15.07 10.27 5.08
N HIS A 230 -15.43 10.87 6.22
CA HIS A 230 -16.30 12.04 6.23
C HIS A 230 -15.71 13.20 5.43
N LEU A 231 -14.44 13.52 5.66
CA LEU A 231 -13.74 14.58 4.93
C LEU A 231 -13.66 14.30 3.43
N LEU A 232 -13.43 13.04 3.02
CA LEU A 232 -13.45 12.64 1.63
C LEU A 232 -14.84 12.85 1.00
N LEU A 233 -15.91 12.41 1.67
CA LEU A 233 -17.28 12.55 1.17
C LEU A 233 -17.68 14.01 1.01
N LEU A 234 -17.30 14.90 1.94
CA LEU A 234 -17.51 16.35 1.80
C LEU A 234 -16.81 16.91 0.55
N THR A 235 -15.60 16.46 0.26
CA THR A 235 -14.87 16.87 -0.95
C THR A 235 -15.59 16.41 -2.22
N LEU A 236 -16.10 15.18 -2.24
CA LEU A 236 -16.84 14.62 -3.36
C LEU A 236 -18.18 15.34 -3.59
N GLN A 237 -18.90 15.72 -2.52
CA GLN A 237 -20.16 16.45 -2.60
C GLN A 237 -19.98 17.84 -3.19
N LYS A 238 -18.98 18.60 -2.73
CA LYS A 238 -18.66 19.92 -3.28
C LYS A 238 -18.42 19.87 -4.79
N LYS A 239 -17.61 18.92 -5.26
CA LYS A 239 -17.33 18.77 -6.70
C LYS A 239 -18.54 18.34 -7.53
N ASN A 240 -19.47 17.56 -6.97
CA ASN A 240 -20.68 17.16 -7.68
C ASN A 240 -21.69 18.29 -7.85
N GLN A 241 -21.64 19.32 -7.00
CA GLN A 241 -22.46 20.54 -7.14
C GLN A 241 -21.94 21.44 -8.27
N ASP A 242 -20.62 21.48 -8.45
CA ASP A 242 -19.96 22.36 -9.44
C ASP A 242 -19.94 21.77 -10.86
N SER A 243 -20.20 20.49 -11.02
CA SER A 243 -20.14 19.82 -12.32
C SER A 243 -21.35 18.93 -12.60
N ASN A 244 -22.01 19.13 -13.77
CA ASN A 244 -23.05 18.24 -14.30
C ASN A 244 -22.55 16.80 -14.62
N LYS A 245 -21.38 16.39 -14.14
CA LYS A 245 -20.73 15.11 -14.40
C LYS A 245 -21.02 14.07 -13.30
N LYS A 246 -22.19 13.46 -13.36
CA LYS A 246 -22.75 12.58 -12.32
C LYS A 246 -22.08 11.22 -12.05
N ASN A 247 -21.06 10.74 -12.78
CA ASN A 247 -20.80 9.27 -12.77
C ASN A 247 -19.36 8.79 -12.45
N HIS A 248 -18.42 9.62 -12.03
CA HIS A 248 -17.02 9.16 -11.93
C HIS A 248 -16.58 8.67 -10.54
N ASN A 249 -17.39 8.92 -9.49
CA ASN A 249 -16.99 8.61 -8.10
C ASN A 249 -17.63 7.32 -7.56
N ASN A 250 -18.36 6.56 -8.39
CA ASN A 250 -19.11 5.39 -7.92
C ASN A 250 -18.21 4.32 -7.27
N LEU A 251 -17.01 4.06 -7.82
CA LEU A 251 -16.10 3.09 -7.24
C LEU A 251 -15.64 3.51 -5.85
N VAL A 252 -15.22 4.77 -5.68
CA VAL A 252 -14.77 5.31 -4.37
C VAL A 252 -15.91 5.25 -3.36
N ILE A 253 -17.09 5.78 -3.72
CA ILE A 253 -18.26 5.81 -2.83
C ILE A 253 -18.67 4.39 -2.42
N ASN A 254 -18.72 3.44 -3.37
CA ASN A 254 -19.07 2.06 -3.07
C ASN A 254 -18.02 1.38 -2.18
N THR A 255 -16.73 1.62 -2.42
CA THR A 255 -15.65 1.07 -1.59
C THR A 255 -15.75 1.57 -0.16
N VAL A 256 -15.94 2.88 0.01
CA VAL A 256 -16.07 3.51 1.32
C VAL A 256 -17.35 3.03 2.04
N LYS A 257 -18.47 2.92 1.31
CA LYS A 257 -19.72 2.41 1.86
C LYS A 257 -19.60 0.96 2.33
N ASN A 258 -18.97 0.10 1.55
CA ASN A 258 -18.70 -1.29 1.93
C ASN A 258 -17.81 -1.37 3.16
N MET A 259 -16.79 -0.51 3.28
CA MET A 259 -15.94 -0.44 4.46
C MET A 259 -16.74 -0.06 5.72
N VAL A 260 -17.59 0.97 5.64
CA VAL A 260 -18.47 1.36 6.77
C VAL A 260 -19.43 0.22 7.12
N GLU A 261 -19.99 -0.46 6.12
CA GLU A 261 -20.85 -1.63 6.33
C GLU A 261 -20.11 -2.77 7.06
N ASP A 262 -18.86 -3.03 6.69
CA ASP A 262 -18.04 -4.04 7.38
C ASP A 262 -17.72 -3.63 8.82
N PHE A 263 -17.44 -2.36 9.10
CA PHE A 263 -17.30 -1.86 10.47
C PHE A 263 -18.58 -2.04 11.28
N VAL A 264 -19.76 -1.74 10.71
CA VAL A 264 -21.06 -1.95 11.35
C VAL A 264 -21.30 -3.44 11.63
N LYS A 265 -20.95 -4.33 10.69
CA LYS A 265 -21.09 -5.78 10.89
C LYS A 265 -20.20 -6.30 12.02
N LEU A 266 -18.98 -5.79 12.13
CA LEU A 266 -17.98 -6.29 13.06
C LEU A 266 -18.09 -5.67 14.46
N LYS A 267 -18.38 -4.37 14.56
CA LYS A 267 -18.45 -3.65 15.86
C LYS A 267 -19.86 -3.45 16.40
N LYS A 268 -20.89 -3.67 15.57
CA LYS A 268 -22.30 -3.50 15.94
C LYS A 268 -22.54 -2.07 16.54
N ASP A 269 -23.26 -1.99 17.65
CA ASP A 269 -23.62 -0.72 18.30
C ASP A 269 -22.40 0.10 18.77
N LYS A 270 -21.27 -0.55 19.05
CA LYS A 270 -20.02 0.12 19.41
C LYS A 270 -19.52 1.08 18.34
N ILE A 271 -19.94 0.90 17.08
CA ILE A 271 -19.59 1.81 15.99
C ILE A 271 -20.12 3.25 16.23
N LEU A 272 -21.25 3.41 16.93
CA LEU A 272 -21.79 4.72 17.26
C LEU A 272 -20.92 5.47 18.28
N GLU A 273 -20.30 4.74 19.20
CA GLU A 273 -19.32 5.32 20.15
C GLU A 273 -18.08 5.80 19.40
N GLU A 274 -17.56 4.97 18.48
CA GLU A 274 -16.40 5.33 17.64
C GLU A 274 -16.71 6.55 16.76
N TYR A 275 -17.89 6.60 16.15
CA TYR A 275 -18.34 7.76 15.40
C TYR A 275 -18.44 9.01 16.29
N SER A 276 -18.99 8.87 17.50
CA SER A 276 -19.10 9.99 18.44
C SER A 276 -17.74 10.55 18.86
N LYS A 277 -16.72 9.70 19.02
CA LYS A 277 -15.33 10.14 19.26
C LYS A 277 -14.78 10.93 18.07
N SER A 278 -15.07 10.47 16.83
CA SER A 278 -14.59 11.14 15.62
C SER A 278 -15.17 12.56 15.46
N VAL A 279 -16.41 12.77 15.88
CA VAL A 279 -17.14 14.03 15.69
C VAL A 279 -16.86 15.06 16.79
N LYS A 280 -16.71 14.62 18.05
CA LYS A 280 -16.55 15.53 19.22
C LYS A 280 -15.41 16.52 19.08
N ASN A 281 -14.33 16.15 18.38
CA ASN A 281 -13.12 16.95 18.27
C ASN A 281 -13.06 17.82 16.99
N HIS A 282 -14.06 17.77 16.09
CA HIS A 282 -13.93 18.33 14.74
C HIS A 282 -15.10 19.19 14.27
N GLU A 283 -16.04 19.57 15.17
CA GLU A 283 -17.24 20.39 14.85
C GLU A 283 -17.99 19.97 13.56
N ILE A 284 -18.10 18.65 13.36
CA ILE A 284 -18.73 18.11 12.17
C ILE A 284 -20.25 18.21 12.30
N ASN A 285 -20.87 19.07 11.52
CA ASN A 285 -22.32 19.27 11.51
C ASN A 285 -23.07 18.33 10.56
N ASP A 286 -22.36 17.66 9.64
CA ASP A 286 -22.97 16.76 8.67
C ASP A 286 -23.17 15.36 9.24
N LYS A 287 -24.41 14.87 9.20
CA LYS A 287 -24.84 13.58 9.74
C LYS A 287 -24.83 12.44 8.69
N TYR A 288 -24.21 12.64 7.53
CA TYR A 288 -24.31 11.69 6.41
C TYR A 288 -23.85 10.27 6.79
N ILE A 289 -22.64 10.15 7.35
CA ILE A 289 -22.11 8.84 7.83
C ILE A 289 -22.95 8.30 8.98
N LEU A 290 -23.41 9.14 9.90
CA LEU A 290 -24.27 8.72 10.99
C LEU A 290 -25.57 8.09 10.47
N ASN A 291 -26.18 8.70 9.47
CA ASN A 291 -27.38 8.18 8.85
C ASN A 291 -27.12 6.85 8.12
N TRP A 292 -25.97 6.69 7.49
CA TRP A 292 -25.58 5.40 6.92
C TRP A 292 -25.45 4.32 8.00
N ILE A 293 -24.72 4.59 9.08
CA ILE A 293 -24.52 3.65 10.19
C ILE A 293 -25.88 3.25 10.79
N LYS A 294 -26.76 4.21 11.10
CA LYS A 294 -28.09 3.94 11.65
C LYS A 294 -28.94 3.08 10.71
N SER A 295 -29.00 3.44 9.43
CA SER A 295 -29.75 2.66 8.43
C SER A 295 -29.23 1.22 8.28
N MET A 296 -27.92 1.00 8.42
CA MET A 296 -27.32 -0.33 8.36
C MET A 296 -27.63 -1.16 9.63
N LEU A 297 -27.63 -0.54 10.80
CA LEU A 297 -28.01 -1.18 12.06
C LEU A 297 -29.48 -1.59 12.05
N GLU A 298 -30.37 -0.70 11.65
CA GLU A 298 -31.82 -0.97 11.55
C GLU A 298 -32.13 -2.15 10.60
N LYS A 299 -31.50 -2.20 9.44
CA LYS A 299 -31.66 -3.31 8.47
C LYS A 299 -31.22 -4.65 9.06
N LYS A 300 -30.19 -4.65 9.89
CA LYS A 300 -29.69 -5.86 10.54
C LYS A 300 -30.64 -6.37 11.61
N ASP A 301 -31.21 -5.46 12.42
CA ASP A 301 -32.19 -5.81 13.45
C ASP A 301 -33.46 -6.40 12.85
N ILE A 302 -33.91 -5.89 11.70
CA ILE A 302 -35.07 -6.44 10.98
C ILE A 302 -34.77 -7.86 10.49
N ARG A 303 -33.57 -8.12 9.96
CA ARG A 303 -33.18 -9.47 9.50
C ARG A 303 -33.10 -10.47 10.65
N SER A 304 -32.43 -10.11 11.75
CA SER A 304 -32.32 -10.98 12.91
C SER A 304 -33.69 -11.34 13.51
N ARG A 305 -34.60 -10.37 13.61
CA ARG A 305 -35.99 -10.61 14.07
C ARG A 305 -36.79 -11.50 13.10
N SER A 306 -36.55 -11.39 11.81
CA SER A 306 -37.22 -12.26 10.82
C SER A 306 -36.70 -13.70 10.90
N GLU A 307 -35.39 -13.91 11.03
CA GLU A 307 -34.76 -15.22 11.19
C GLU A 307 -35.20 -15.91 12.49
N GLU A 308 -35.29 -15.19 13.60
CA GLU A 308 -35.83 -15.70 14.86
C GLU A 308 -37.30 -16.12 14.77
N ARG A 309 -38.11 -15.35 14.01
CA ARG A 309 -39.53 -15.75 13.79
C ARG A 309 -39.65 -17.01 12.93
N PHE A 310 -38.83 -17.14 11.90
CA PHE A 310 -38.80 -18.36 11.08
C PHE A 310 -38.35 -19.58 11.86
N SER A 311 -37.33 -19.44 12.71
CA SER A 311 -36.84 -20.56 13.55
C SER A 311 -37.80 -20.98 14.69
N ARG A 312 -38.70 -20.08 15.12
CA ARG A 312 -39.75 -20.42 16.14
C ARG A 312 -40.97 -21.08 15.51
N ASN A 313 -41.17 -20.97 14.22
CA ASN A 313 -42.32 -21.50 13.50
C ASN A 313 -41.97 -22.77 12.69
N ALA A 314 -40.71 -23.21 12.70
CA ALA A 314 -40.23 -24.47 12.18
C ALA A 314 -40.05 -25.52 13.29
#